data_6dc7a2f7615452e7429e58733df470d0
#
_entry.id   6dc7a2f7615452e7429e58733df470d0
#
_cell.length_a   1.000
_cell.length_b   1.000
_cell.length_c   1.000
_cell.angle_alpha   90.00
_cell.angle_beta   90.00
_cell.angle_gamma   90.00
#
_symmetry.space_group_name_H-M   'P 1'
#
loop_
_entity.id
_entity.type
_entity.pdbx_description
1 polymer ?
#
loop_
_entity_poly.entity_id
_entity_poly.type
_entity_poly.pdbx_seq_one_letter_code
_entity_poly.pdbx_strand_id
1 'polypeptide(L)'
;MKIILWGYRLHTDTYGYIYEAFKKAFEHLGYEVHWFTDEAHPHDFDYENCLFFCEGYRDKKIPIRKSSTYVCHVCVNPEKYVGNVKKLIDMRYHVDYMEDVNYTYKLDYDNCEELESGVLYDKNSSDYDIIYMAWAANLLPEEIDLNWATRKRESEYHMIGSISESGKFANGPVIQQWMQECRYAGIKCFYSDPWSTPLPDNEYREYMQRSVMQPDLRNETHKAWGVKSCRIFKAISYGHLGMTNAPKLAKFIDDTIVCDENIKGLFLKGFQKHDNVELIQHQMNIVKEKHTFINRSKGILKLV
;
A
#
# COMPACT_ATOMS: atom_id res chain seq x y z
N MET A 1 13.31 20.23 -8.85
CA MET A 1 11.91 20.26 -8.37
C MET A 1 11.90 19.70 -6.95
N LYS A 2 11.26 20.41 -6.01
CA LYS A 2 11.05 19.94 -4.63
C LYS A 2 9.77 19.10 -4.57
N ILE A 3 9.76 18.08 -3.70
CA ILE A 3 8.57 17.27 -3.42
C ILE A 3 7.99 17.71 -2.07
N ILE A 4 6.71 18.00 -2.04
CA ILE A 4 5.99 18.39 -0.83
C ILE A 4 4.96 17.32 -0.49
N LEU A 5 5.20 16.56 0.56
CA LEU A 5 4.19 15.70 1.14
C LEU A 5 3.32 16.56 2.08
N TRP A 6 2.02 16.60 1.80
CA TRP A 6 1.08 17.38 2.61
C TRP A 6 0.04 16.46 3.23
N GLY A 7 0.14 16.19 4.51
CA GLY A 7 -0.76 15.29 5.23
C GLY A 7 -0.27 14.91 6.61
N TYR A 8 -1.05 14.15 7.33
CA TYR A 8 -0.75 13.77 8.71
C TYR A 8 0.45 12.84 8.82
N ARG A 9 1.28 13.05 9.86
CA ARG A 9 2.42 12.19 10.21
C ARG A 9 2.08 11.10 11.23
N LEU A 10 0.81 10.82 11.44
CA LEU A 10 0.39 9.83 12.43
C LEU A 10 0.73 8.43 11.93
N HIS A 11 1.60 7.72 12.62
CA HIS A 11 1.99 6.33 12.34
C HIS A 11 0.86 5.32 12.58
N THR A 12 -0.27 5.77 13.09
CA THR A 12 -1.41 4.93 13.47
C THR A 12 -2.32 4.59 12.30
N ASP A 13 -2.24 5.33 11.18
CA ASP A 13 -3.08 5.10 10.02
C ASP A 13 -2.28 4.67 8.78
N THR A 14 -3.01 4.16 7.79
CA THR A 14 -2.42 3.70 6.52
C THR A 14 -1.74 4.84 5.76
N TYR A 15 -2.21 6.08 5.90
CA TYR A 15 -1.66 7.24 5.18
C TYR A 15 -0.27 7.63 5.68
N GLY A 16 -0.05 7.66 7.00
CA GLY A 16 1.27 7.93 7.56
C GLY A 16 2.32 6.97 7.04
N TYR A 17 2.00 5.70 7.01
CA TYR A 17 2.84 4.65 6.43
C TYR A 17 3.13 4.87 4.93
N ILE A 18 2.11 5.22 4.15
CA ILE A 18 2.23 5.44 2.70
C ILE A 18 3.10 6.68 2.42
N TYR A 19 2.87 7.77 3.15
CA TYR A 19 3.64 9.01 3.00
C TYR A 19 5.10 8.84 3.39
N GLU A 20 5.38 8.10 4.48
CA GLU A 20 6.76 7.75 4.85
C GLU A 20 7.46 6.95 3.74
N ALA A 21 6.76 5.99 3.15
CA ALA A 21 7.28 5.19 2.05
C ALA A 21 7.50 6.02 0.77
N PHE A 22 6.62 6.97 0.44
CA PHE A 22 6.82 7.92 -0.65
C PHE A 22 7.99 8.88 -0.38
N LYS A 23 8.08 9.41 0.85
CA LYS A 23 9.22 10.24 1.26
C LYS A 23 10.52 9.53 0.97
N LYS A 24 10.67 8.33 1.49
CA LYS A 24 11.85 7.50 1.31
C LYS A 24 12.14 7.19 -0.17
N ALA A 25 11.11 6.90 -0.95
CA ALA A 25 11.24 6.63 -2.39
C ALA A 25 11.70 7.87 -3.18
N PHE A 26 11.12 9.04 -2.93
CA PHE A 26 11.51 10.27 -3.61
C PHE A 26 12.92 10.72 -3.19
N GLU A 27 13.30 10.62 -1.91
CA GLU A 27 14.65 10.89 -1.45
C GLU A 27 15.68 9.96 -2.11
N HIS A 28 15.37 8.66 -2.22
CA HIS A 28 16.21 7.69 -2.94
C HIS A 28 16.37 8.05 -4.44
N LEU A 29 15.34 8.61 -5.06
CA LEU A 29 15.40 9.09 -6.45
C LEU A 29 16.11 10.44 -6.59
N GLY A 30 16.67 11.00 -5.52
CA GLY A 30 17.49 12.22 -5.52
C GLY A 30 16.69 13.52 -5.41
N TYR A 31 15.43 13.48 -5.01
CA TYR A 31 14.62 14.66 -4.81
C TYR A 31 14.75 15.20 -3.38
N GLU A 32 14.71 16.52 -3.24
CA GLU A 32 14.54 17.19 -1.94
C GLU A 32 13.08 17.04 -1.51
N VAL A 33 12.82 16.41 -0.35
CA VAL A 33 11.48 16.10 0.14
C VAL A 33 11.19 16.82 1.44
N HIS A 34 10.07 17.54 1.48
CA HIS A 34 9.55 18.18 2.68
C HIS A 34 8.20 17.57 3.04
N TRP A 35 7.94 17.44 4.34
CA TRP A 35 6.66 16.93 4.82
C TRP A 35 6.00 17.95 5.74
N PHE A 36 4.89 18.52 5.27
CA PHE A 36 4.13 19.55 5.97
C PHE A 36 2.70 19.06 6.28
N THR A 37 2.07 19.75 7.22
CA THR A 37 0.66 19.55 7.59
C THR A 37 -0.04 20.91 7.65
N ASP A 38 -1.37 20.90 7.74
CA ASP A 38 -2.15 22.13 7.94
C ASP A 38 -1.76 22.88 9.23
N GLU A 39 -1.26 22.18 10.25
CA GLU A 39 -0.85 22.71 11.54
C GLU A 39 0.63 23.14 11.58
N ALA A 40 1.46 22.49 10.75
CA ALA A 40 2.92 22.64 10.76
C ALA A 40 3.47 22.81 9.35
N HIS A 41 3.50 24.04 8.86
CA HIS A 41 4.12 24.42 7.59
C HIS A 41 4.70 25.84 7.68
N PRO A 42 5.88 26.11 7.06
CA PRO A 42 6.46 27.44 7.05
C PRO A 42 5.74 28.35 6.06
N HIS A 43 5.47 29.60 6.46
CA HIS A 43 4.81 30.59 5.62
C HIS A 43 5.73 31.21 4.56
N ASP A 44 7.05 31.23 4.84
CA ASP A 44 8.11 31.79 3.99
C ASP A 44 8.77 30.77 3.06
N PHE A 45 8.27 29.53 3.03
CA PHE A 45 8.77 28.49 2.13
C PHE A 45 8.37 28.80 0.68
N ASP A 46 9.31 28.62 -0.23
CA ASP A 46 9.06 28.74 -1.67
C ASP A 46 8.34 27.48 -2.21
N TYR A 47 7.03 27.62 -2.38
CA TYR A 47 6.13 26.59 -2.89
C TYR A 47 5.97 26.58 -4.41
N GLU A 48 6.73 27.39 -5.15
CA GLU A 48 6.68 27.41 -6.61
C GLU A 48 7.45 26.24 -7.24
N ASN A 49 7.01 25.76 -8.38
CA ASN A 49 7.63 24.67 -9.14
C ASN A 49 7.83 23.39 -8.33
N CYS A 50 6.90 23.11 -7.39
CA CYS A 50 6.92 21.90 -6.55
C CYS A 50 5.99 20.81 -7.10
N LEU A 51 6.26 19.57 -6.73
CA LEU A 51 5.29 18.49 -6.79
C LEU A 51 4.71 18.26 -5.40
N PHE A 52 3.42 18.56 -5.25
CA PHE A 52 2.67 18.25 -4.04
C PHE A 52 2.07 16.85 -4.12
N PHE A 53 2.20 16.09 -3.05
CA PHE A 53 1.51 14.83 -2.81
C PHE A 53 0.64 14.99 -1.58
N CYS A 54 -0.67 14.93 -1.74
CA CYS A 54 -1.64 15.33 -0.71
C CYS A 54 -2.86 14.40 -0.66
N GLU A 55 -3.64 14.52 0.43
CA GLU A 55 -4.81 13.67 0.63
C GLU A 55 -6.01 14.07 -0.25
N GLY A 56 -6.07 15.33 -0.68
CA GLY A 56 -7.11 15.84 -1.58
C GLY A 56 -8.44 16.22 -0.91
N TYR A 57 -8.65 15.88 0.35
CA TYR A 57 -9.90 16.18 1.08
C TYR A 57 -9.69 16.77 2.49
N ARG A 58 -8.52 16.62 3.09
CA ARG A 58 -8.18 17.16 4.43
C ARG A 58 -7.27 18.38 4.37
N ASP A 59 -6.73 18.70 3.20
CA ASP A 59 -5.69 19.72 2.99
C ASP A 59 -6.31 21.12 2.88
N LYS A 60 -6.77 21.67 3.99
CA LYS A 60 -7.46 22.97 4.01
C LYS A 60 -6.53 24.13 3.76
N LYS A 61 -5.28 24.06 4.28
CA LYS A 61 -4.28 25.13 4.22
C LYS A 61 -3.17 24.91 3.19
N ILE A 62 -3.29 23.87 2.36
CA ILE A 62 -2.31 23.62 1.29
C ILE A 62 -2.21 24.83 0.37
N PRO A 63 -1.02 25.41 0.12
CA PRO A 63 -0.85 26.54 -0.77
C PRO A 63 -1.08 26.11 -2.22
N ILE A 64 -1.91 26.85 -2.96
CA ILE A 64 -2.18 26.63 -4.39
C ILE A 64 -1.25 27.51 -5.21
N ARG A 65 -0.49 26.93 -6.14
CA ARG A 65 0.51 27.61 -6.99
C ARG A 65 0.34 27.19 -8.46
N LYS A 66 0.27 28.18 -9.34
CA LYS A 66 0.12 27.94 -10.79
C LYS A 66 1.30 27.24 -11.44
N SER A 67 2.48 27.31 -10.85
CA SER A 67 3.69 26.66 -11.35
C SER A 67 3.88 25.24 -10.83
N SER A 68 3.04 24.76 -9.90
CA SER A 68 3.21 23.49 -9.18
C SER A 68 2.20 22.44 -9.62
N THR A 69 2.60 21.17 -9.57
CA THR A 69 1.79 19.98 -9.84
C THR A 69 1.25 19.41 -8.53
N TYR A 70 0.01 18.93 -8.53
CA TYR A 70 -0.65 18.35 -7.35
C TYR A 70 -1.09 16.91 -7.66
N VAL A 71 -0.62 15.96 -6.87
CA VAL A 71 -1.09 14.58 -6.84
C VAL A 71 -1.97 14.42 -5.60
N CYS A 72 -3.26 14.30 -5.81
CA CYS A 72 -4.24 14.14 -4.75
C CYS A 72 -4.64 12.67 -4.62
N HIS A 73 -4.51 12.10 -3.41
CA HIS A 73 -5.00 10.77 -3.14
C HIS A 73 -6.53 10.80 -3.01
N VAL A 74 -7.22 10.49 -4.10
CA VAL A 74 -8.67 10.63 -4.31
C VAL A 74 -9.13 12.08 -4.18
N CYS A 75 -9.01 12.82 -5.26
CA CYS A 75 -9.40 14.23 -5.31
C CYS A 75 -10.93 14.40 -5.21
N VAL A 76 -11.41 14.86 -4.06
CA VAL A 76 -12.86 15.07 -3.80
C VAL A 76 -13.33 16.45 -4.31
N ASN A 77 -12.42 17.43 -4.39
CA ASN A 77 -12.72 18.80 -4.78
C ASN A 77 -11.78 19.26 -5.90
N PRO A 78 -11.89 18.71 -7.13
CA PRO A 78 -10.99 19.06 -8.23
C PRO A 78 -11.07 20.53 -8.62
N GLU A 79 -12.21 21.20 -8.42
CA GLU A 79 -12.43 22.63 -8.71
C GLU A 79 -11.48 23.54 -7.91
N LYS A 80 -10.96 23.11 -6.77
CA LYS A 80 -9.93 23.82 -6.01
C LYS A 80 -8.63 23.96 -6.81
N TYR A 81 -8.33 22.99 -7.66
CA TYR A 81 -7.05 22.83 -8.37
C TYR A 81 -7.15 23.17 -9.85
N VAL A 82 -8.19 22.70 -10.54
CA VAL A 82 -8.37 22.89 -12.00
C VAL A 82 -8.35 24.38 -12.35
N GLY A 83 -7.47 24.77 -13.30
CA GLY A 83 -7.24 26.16 -13.70
C GLY A 83 -6.37 26.98 -12.75
N ASN A 84 -6.10 26.52 -11.54
CA ASN A 84 -5.33 27.22 -10.50
C ASN A 84 -3.92 26.64 -10.29
N VAL A 85 -3.60 25.50 -10.87
CA VAL A 85 -2.31 24.79 -10.76
C VAL A 85 -1.74 24.50 -12.14
N LYS A 86 -0.46 24.12 -12.22
CA LYS A 86 0.17 23.66 -13.47
C LYS A 86 -0.49 22.37 -13.96
N LYS A 87 -0.70 21.41 -13.05
CA LYS A 87 -1.31 20.12 -13.32
C LYS A 87 -1.93 19.54 -12.06
N LEU A 88 -3.10 18.92 -12.20
CA LEU A 88 -3.74 18.10 -11.19
C LEU A 88 -3.66 16.64 -11.64
N ILE A 89 -3.28 15.74 -10.73
CA ILE A 89 -3.30 14.30 -10.90
C ILE A 89 -4.16 13.73 -9.76
N ASP A 90 -5.30 13.13 -10.10
CA ASP A 90 -6.13 12.38 -9.16
C ASP A 90 -5.64 10.95 -9.08
N MET A 91 -5.03 10.60 -7.94
CA MET A 91 -4.49 9.28 -7.69
C MET A 91 -5.51 8.42 -6.96
N ARG A 92 -6.10 7.48 -7.68
CA ARG A 92 -7.11 6.55 -7.17
C ARG A 92 -6.50 5.20 -6.80
N TYR A 93 -7.23 4.43 -5.99
CA TYR A 93 -6.84 3.04 -5.71
C TYR A 93 -6.91 2.19 -6.98
N HIS A 94 -5.90 1.37 -7.20
CA HIS A 94 -5.95 0.35 -8.24
C HIS A 94 -6.86 -0.81 -7.77
N VAL A 95 -8.14 -0.66 -8.01
CA VAL A 95 -9.20 -1.64 -7.72
C VAL A 95 -10.09 -1.77 -8.95
N ASP A 96 -10.72 -2.92 -9.14
CA ASP A 96 -11.59 -3.12 -10.31
C ASP A 96 -12.87 -2.29 -10.21
N TYR A 97 -13.37 -2.13 -8.99
CA TYR A 97 -14.54 -1.32 -8.67
C TYR A 97 -14.39 -0.75 -7.27
N MET A 98 -14.87 0.47 -7.08
CA MET A 98 -14.96 1.11 -5.77
C MET A 98 -16.25 1.88 -5.64
N GLU A 99 -16.90 1.74 -4.49
CA GLU A 99 -18.09 2.48 -4.10
C GLU A 99 -17.94 2.93 -2.66
N ASP A 100 -17.72 4.22 -2.48
CA ASP A 100 -17.58 4.84 -1.18
C ASP A 100 -18.48 6.07 -1.09
N VAL A 101 -18.58 6.66 0.09
CA VAL A 101 -19.45 7.82 0.39
C VAL A 101 -19.14 9.00 -0.52
N ASN A 102 -17.88 9.19 -0.86
CA ASN A 102 -17.41 10.37 -1.61
C ASN A 102 -17.08 10.09 -3.09
N TYR A 103 -16.98 8.82 -3.50
CA TYR A 103 -16.59 8.49 -4.86
C TYR A 103 -16.99 7.06 -5.24
N THR A 104 -17.41 6.92 -6.49
CA THR A 104 -17.66 5.62 -7.12
C THR A 104 -16.94 5.60 -8.46
N TYR A 105 -16.17 4.55 -8.73
CA TYR A 105 -15.56 4.35 -10.04
C TYR A 105 -15.39 2.87 -10.36
N LYS A 106 -15.30 2.58 -11.64
CA LYS A 106 -14.95 1.28 -12.19
C LYS A 106 -13.72 1.47 -13.07
N LEU A 107 -12.69 0.66 -12.82
CA LEU A 107 -11.48 0.70 -13.62
C LEU A 107 -11.75 0.06 -15.00
N ASP A 108 -11.47 0.80 -16.05
CA ASP A 108 -11.54 0.34 -17.43
C ASP A 108 -10.12 0.06 -17.94
N TYR A 109 -9.72 -1.19 -17.84
CA TYR A 109 -8.36 -1.62 -18.20
C TYR A 109 -8.03 -1.37 -19.68
N ASP A 110 -9.01 -1.41 -20.58
CA ASP A 110 -8.79 -1.23 -22.03
C ASP A 110 -8.41 0.22 -22.36
N ASN A 111 -8.85 1.16 -21.52
CA ASN A 111 -8.54 2.58 -21.65
C ASN A 111 -7.37 3.05 -20.76
N CYS A 112 -6.70 2.14 -20.08
CA CYS A 112 -5.53 2.46 -19.26
C CYS A 112 -4.22 2.15 -19.98
N GLU A 113 -3.20 2.93 -19.65
CA GLU A 113 -1.80 2.70 -20.00
C GLU A 113 -0.99 2.44 -18.73
N GLU A 114 -0.19 1.39 -18.71
CA GLU A 114 0.72 1.14 -17.60
C GLU A 114 1.94 2.05 -17.70
N LEU A 115 2.00 3.07 -16.84
CA LEU A 115 3.14 3.98 -16.76
C LEU A 115 4.35 3.32 -16.11
N GLU A 116 4.11 2.56 -15.07
CA GLU A 116 5.09 1.80 -14.31
C GLU A 116 4.35 0.67 -13.58
N SER A 117 5.06 -0.37 -13.14
CA SER A 117 4.42 -1.48 -12.45
C SER A 117 3.49 -1.02 -11.33
N GLY A 118 2.22 -1.36 -11.45
CA GLY A 118 1.15 -1.01 -10.51
C GLY A 118 0.70 0.45 -10.54
N VAL A 119 1.01 1.21 -11.60
CA VAL A 119 0.51 2.57 -11.86
C VAL A 119 -0.10 2.61 -13.26
N LEU A 120 -1.41 2.75 -13.33
CA LEU A 120 -2.16 2.85 -14.58
C LEU A 120 -2.62 4.30 -14.78
N TYR A 121 -2.46 4.81 -16.00
CA TYR A 121 -2.95 6.12 -16.42
C TYR A 121 -4.25 5.95 -17.21
N ASP A 122 -5.29 6.70 -16.85
CA ASP A 122 -6.56 6.72 -17.55
C ASP A 122 -6.51 7.69 -18.74
N LYS A 123 -6.51 7.14 -19.94
CA LYS A 123 -6.46 7.93 -21.19
C LYS A 123 -7.72 8.73 -21.48
N ASN A 124 -8.83 8.46 -20.81
CA ASN A 124 -10.10 9.16 -21.00
C ASN A 124 -10.27 10.39 -20.11
N SER A 125 -9.31 10.67 -19.23
CA SER A 125 -9.39 11.88 -18.38
C SER A 125 -9.19 13.15 -19.22
N SER A 126 -10.09 14.12 -19.11
CA SER A 126 -10.12 15.32 -19.96
C SER A 126 -9.71 16.59 -19.24
N ASP A 127 -10.13 16.78 -18.01
CA ASP A 127 -9.90 18.03 -17.27
C ASP A 127 -8.67 18.00 -16.37
N TYR A 128 -8.28 16.80 -15.95
CA TYR A 128 -7.10 16.53 -15.14
C TYR A 128 -6.70 15.06 -15.29
N ASP A 129 -5.44 14.75 -15.00
CA ASP A 129 -4.96 13.37 -15.10
C ASP A 129 -5.55 12.49 -14.00
N ILE A 130 -5.88 11.26 -14.36
CA ILE A 130 -6.30 10.21 -13.41
C ILE A 130 -5.31 9.06 -13.49
N ILE A 131 -4.81 8.63 -12.33
CA ILE A 131 -4.02 7.40 -12.21
C ILE A 131 -4.64 6.45 -11.20
N TYR A 132 -4.51 5.16 -11.47
CA TYR A 132 -4.88 4.10 -10.53
C TYR A 132 -3.61 3.45 -10.00
N MET A 133 -3.44 3.46 -8.68
CA MET A 133 -2.21 3.02 -8.05
C MET A 133 -2.44 1.90 -7.05
N ALA A 134 -1.73 0.79 -7.23
CA ALA A 134 -1.61 -0.26 -6.22
C ALA A 134 -0.65 0.18 -5.11
N TRP A 135 -0.93 -0.19 -3.85
CA TRP A 135 0.06 -0.02 -2.79
C TRP A 135 1.29 -0.90 -3.03
N ALA A 136 2.33 -0.74 -2.23
CA ALA A 136 3.61 -1.37 -2.44
C ALA A 136 4.32 -1.71 -1.11
N ALA A 137 5.49 -2.33 -1.18
CA ALA A 137 6.37 -2.51 -0.05
C ALA A 137 7.03 -1.18 0.35
N ASN A 138 7.19 -0.96 1.67
CA ASN A 138 7.82 0.24 2.22
C ASN A 138 9.36 0.21 2.22
N LEU A 139 9.94 -0.95 1.95
CA LEU A 139 11.38 -1.09 1.80
C LEU A 139 11.83 -0.61 0.43
N LEU A 140 13.01 -0.01 0.39
CA LEU A 140 13.72 0.22 -0.86
C LEU A 140 14.23 -1.13 -1.41
N PRO A 141 14.45 -1.24 -2.74
CA PRO A 141 14.94 -2.49 -3.32
C PRO A 141 16.20 -3.04 -2.65
N GLU A 142 17.16 -2.20 -2.29
CA GLU A 142 18.41 -2.60 -1.63
C GLU A 142 18.25 -3.03 -0.18
N GLU A 143 17.14 -2.65 0.47
CA GLU A 143 16.81 -3.05 1.84
C GLU A 143 16.12 -4.42 1.90
N ILE A 144 15.62 -4.93 0.76
CA ILE A 144 15.03 -6.27 0.68
C ILE A 144 16.15 -7.30 0.61
N ASP A 145 16.47 -7.87 1.77
CA ASP A 145 17.51 -8.89 1.91
C ASP A 145 16.93 -10.28 1.69
N LEU A 146 17.30 -10.93 0.58
CA LEU A 146 16.82 -12.26 0.21
C LEU A 146 17.18 -13.34 1.23
N ASN A 147 18.21 -13.11 2.08
CA ASN A 147 18.56 -14.02 3.15
C ASN A 147 17.47 -14.10 4.23
N TRP A 148 16.55 -13.14 4.31
CA TRP A 148 15.41 -13.26 5.22
C TRP A 148 14.50 -14.45 4.92
N ALA A 149 14.51 -14.98 3.69
CA ALA A 149 13.79 -16.20 3.33
C ALA A 149 14.30 -17.46 4.12
N THR A 150 15.57 -17.46 4.51
CA THR A 150 16.20 -18.58 5.27
C THR A 150 16.06 -18.45 6.78
N ARG A 151 15.44 -17.36 7.27
CA ARG A 151 15.34 -17.07 8.69
C ARG A 151 14.50 -18.13 9.41
N LYS A 152 15.01 -18.64 10.54
CA LYS A 152 14.22 -19.51 11.40
C LYS A 152 13.03 -18.72 11.98
N ARG A 153 11.83 -19.21 11.75
CA ARG A 153 10.59 -18.64 12.28
C ARG A 153 10.21 -19.32 13.59
N GLU A 154 9.55 -18.57 14.45
CA GLU A 154 8.97 -19.08 15.67
C GLU A 154 7.57 -19.65 15.39
N SER A 155 7.08 -20.56 16.25
CA SER A 155 5.70 -21.08 16.14
C SER A 155 4.71 -20.02 16.68
N GLU A 156 4.73 -18.84 16.04
CA GLU A 156 3.96 -17.66 16.39
C GLU A 156 3.30 -17.05 15.15
N TYR A 157 2.19 -16.37 15.37
CA TYR A 157 1.53 -15.50 14.39
C TYR A 157 1.20 -14.17 15.04
N HIS A 158 1.72 -13.09 14.50
CA HIS A 158 1.45 -11.73 14.95
C HIS A 158 0.50 -11.03 13.98
N MET A 159 -0.76 -10.85 14.37
CA MET A 159 -1.69 -9.99 13.66
C MET A 159 -1.46 -8.55 14.09
N ILE A 160 -0.96 -7.72 13.18
CA ILE A 160 -0.76 -6.29 13.41
C ILE A 160 -1.67 -5.53 12.44
N GLY A 161 -2.62 -4.78 12.95
CA GLY A 161 -3.57 -4.03 12.16
C GLY A 161 -4.94 -3.96 12.81
N SER A 162 -5.80 -3.10 12.32
CA SER A 162 -7.15 -2.94 12.85
C SER A 162 -8.03 -4.13 12.50
N ILE A 163 -8.84 -4.56 13.46
CA ILE A 163 -9.87 -5.57 13.30
C ILE A 163 -11.23 -4.88 13.40
N SER A 164 -12.06 -5.03 12.38
CA SER A 164 -13.44 -4.57 12.35
C SER A 164 -14.38 -5.78 12.40
N GLU A 165 -15.24 -5.84 13.40
CA GLU A 165 -16.13 -6.98 13.64
C GLU A 165 -17.43 -6.89 12.83
N SER A 166 -17.82 -5.71 12.36
CA SER A 166 -19.09 -5.48 11.68
C SER A 166 -19.00 -4.46 10.55
N GLY A 167 -20.04 -4.44 9.71
CA GLY A 167 -20.13 -3.51 8.57
C GLY A 167 -19.51 -4.04 7.28
N LYS A 168 -19.57 -3.21 6.25
CA LYS A 168 -19.14 -3.54 4.87
C LYS A 168 -17.66 -3.97 4.79
N PHE A 169 -16.82 -3.48 5.68
CA PHE A 169 -15.37 -3.75 5.70
C PHE A 169 -14.94 -4.66 6.85
N ALA A 170 -15.87 -5.39 7.45
CA ALA A 170 -15.56 -6.31 8.55
C ALA A 170 -14.55 -7.38 8.10
N ASN A 171 -13.41 -7.41 8.76
CA ASN A 171 -12.32 -8.38 8.53
C ASN A 171 -12.13 -9.33 9.72
N GLY A 172 -12.78 -9.06 10.84
CA GLY A 172 -12.71 -9.87 12.07
C GLY A 172 -13.01 -11.34 11.83
N PRO A 173 -14.12 -11.72 11.17
CA PRO A 173 -14.45 -13.13 10.92
C PRO A 173 -13.34 -13.91 10.18
N VAL A 174 -12.74 -13.30 9.15
CA VAL A 174 -11.66 -13.91 8.36
C VAL A 174 -10.38 -14.08 9.18
N ILE A 175 -10.03 -13.05 9.97
CA ILE A 175 -8.85 -13.07 10.85
C ILE A 175 -9.04 -14.09 11.96
N GLN A 176 -10.22 -14.15 12.59
CA GLN A 176 -10.53 -15.12 13.65
C GLN A 176 -10.44 -16.55 13.13
N GLN A 177 -10.97 -16.82 11.94
CA GLN A 177 -10.86 -18.15 11.30
C GLN A 177 -9.38 -18.53 11.06
N TRP A 178 -8.55 -17.61 10.56
CA TRP A 178 -7.12 -17.85 10.40
C TRP A 178 -6.43 -18.15 11.73
N MET A 179 -6.69 -17.35 12.76
CA MET A 179 -6.12 -17.56 14.09
C MET A 179 -6.58 -18.89 14.72
N GLN A 180 -7.78 -19.36 14.36
CA GLN A 180 -8.27 -20.67 14.79
C GLN A 180 -7.46 -21.81 14.15
N GLU A 181 -7.17 -21.74 12.85
CA GLU A 181 -6.32 -22.73 12.16
C GLU A 181 -4.89 -22.70 12.73
N CYS A 182 -4.34 -21.52 13.03
CA CYS A 182 -3.06 -21.40 13.73
C CYS A 182 -3.06 -22.13 15.08
N ARG A 183 -4.08 -21.92 15.90
CA ARG A 183 -4.20 -22.59 17.22
C ARG A 183 -4.31 -24.11 17.08
N TYR A 184 -5.06 -24.61 16.10
CA TYR A 184 -5.14 -26.06 15.83
C TYR A 184 -3.78 -26.66 15.45
N ALA A 185 -2.92 -25.88 14.80
CA ALA A 185 -1.55 -26.27 14.46
C ALA A 185 -0.53 -26.02 15.60
N GLY A 186 -0.96 -25.58 16.80
CA GLY A 186 -0.07 -25.27 17.92
C GLY A 186 0.71 -23.98 17.78
N ILE A 187 0.28 -23.07 16.88
CA ILE A 187 0.89 -21.75 16.67
C ILE A 187 0.28 -20.75 17.64
N LYS A 188 1.11 -20.05 18.40
CA LYS A 188 0.68 -19.00 19.32
C LYS A 188 0.25 -17.75 18.52
N CYS A 189 -0.90 -17.18 18.85
CA CYS A 189 -1.44 -16.00 18.17
C CYS A 189 -1.36 -14.78 19.06
N PHE A 190 -0.81 -13.69 18.52
CA PHE A 190 -0.73 -12.38 19.14
C PHE A 190 -1.47 -11.35 18.29
N TYR A 191 -2.01 -10.33 18.93
CA TYR A 191 -2.70 -9.22 18.28
C TYR A 191 -2.19 -7.89 18.79
N SER A 192 -1.90 -6.98 17.85
CA SER A 192 -1.53 -5.60 18.14
C SER A 192 -2.35 -4.66 17.26
N ASP A 193 -3.10 -3.75 17.89
CA ASP A 193 -3.81 -2.69 17.21
C ASP A 193 -2.92 -1.43 17.14
N PRO A 194 -2.50 -0.99 15.95
CA PRO A 194 -1.64 0.18 15.80
C PRO A 194 -2.31 1.50 16.19
N TRP A 195 -3.64 1.56 16.27
CA TRP A 195 -4.36 2.74 16.77
C TRP A 195 -4.20 2.93 18.27
N SER A 196 -4.18 1.84 19.03
CA SER A 196 -4.01 1.88 20.48
C SER A 196 -2.55 1.80 20.90
N THR A 197 -1.71 1.12 20.12
CA THR A 197 -0.29 0.93 20.41
C THR A 197 0.52 0.99 19.11
N PRO A 198 0.93 2.20 18.69
CA PRO A 198 1.78 2.36 17.51
C PRO A 198 3.10 1.61 17.69
N LEU A 199 3.49 0.83 16.69
CA LEU A 199 4.76 0.12 16.67
C LEU A 199 5.75 0.86 15.75
N PRO A 200 6.98 1.11 16.17
CA PRO A 200 8.06 1.53 15.29
C PRO A 200 8.25 0.52 14.14
N ASP A 201 8.66 1.00 12.96
CA ASP A 201 8.79 0.17 11.76
C ASP A 201 9.72 -1.05 11.94
N ASN A 202 10.80 -0.89 12.72
CA ASN A 202 11.73 -1.97 13.04
C ASN A 202 11.07 -3.06 13.90
N GLU A 203 10.29 -2.68 14.92
CA GLU A 203 9.55 -3.63 15.77
C GLU A 203 8.42 -4.30 14.98
N TYR A 204 7.69 -3.53 14.17
CA TYR A 204 6.67 -4.07 13.28
C TYR A 204 7.27 -5.17 12.37
N ARG A 205 8.40 -4.88 11.73
CA ARG A 205 9.09 -5.84 10.87
C ARG A 205 9.56 -7.07 11.66
N GLU A 206 10.13 -6.87 12.85
CA GLU A 206 10.60 -7.97 13.69
C GLU A 206 9.46 -8.92 14.08
N TYR A 207 8.32 -8.40 14.54
CA TYR A 207 7.15 -9.23 14.86
C TYR A 207 6.62 -9.98 13.65
N MET A 208 6.55 -9.33 12.50
CA MET A 208 6.20 -10.02 11.27
C MET A 208 7.18 -11.14 10.96
N GLN A 209 8.48 -10.88 11.00
CA GLN A 209 9.54 -11.84 10.67
C GLN A 209 9.62 -13.03 11.61
N ARG A 210 9.21 -12.89 12.87
CA ARG A 210 9.10 -13.99 13.84
C ARG A 210 7.94 -14.93 13.53
N SER A 211 6.90 -14.43 12.91
CA SER A 211 5.71 -15.21 12.56
C SER A 211 6.04 -16.35 11.59
N VAL A 212 5.40 -17.49 11.77
CA VAL A 212 5.55 -18.64 10.86
C VAL A 212 5.00 -18.31 9.45
N MET A 213 3.91 -17.57 9.37
CA MET A 213 3.27 -17.13 8.11
C MET A 213 2.63 -15.74 8.31
N GLN A 214 2.55 -14.96 7.23
CA GLN A 214 1.93 -13.62 7.23
C GLN A 214 0.99 -13.43 6.03
N PRO A 215 -0.23 -13.98 6.07
CA PRO A 215 -1.17 -13.86 4.96
C PRO A 215 -1.75 -12.44 4.83
N ASP A 216 -2.10 -12.09 3.61
CA ASP A 216 -3.02 -10.98 3.35
C ASP A 216 -4.46 -11.50 3.32
N LEU A 217 -5.19 -11.26 4.39
CA LEU A 217 -6.58 -11.73 4.57
C LEU A 217 -7.58 -10.62 4.23
N ARG A 218 -8.49 -10.90 3.31
CA ARG A 218 -9.48 -9.96 2.80
C ARG A 218 -10.90 -10.41 3.09
N ASN A 219 -11.76 -9.45 3.46
CA ASN A 219 -13.21 -9.65 3.51
C ASN A 219 -13.80 -9.70 2.08
N GLU A 220 -15.06 -10.07 1.97
CA GLU A 220 -15.74 -10.25 0.68
C GLU A 220 -15.78 -8.96 -0.15
N THR A 221 -15.99 -7.80 0.46
CA THR A 221 -15.99 -6.50 -0.22
C THR A 221 -14.63 -6.20 -0.86
N HIS A 222 -13.55 -6.35 -0.10
CA HIS A 222 -12.20 -6.12 -0.63
C HIS A 222 -11.81 -7.12 -1.72
N LYS A 223 -12.26 -8.39 -1.62
CA LYS A 223 -12.07 -9.39 -2.68
C LYS A 223 -12.82 -9.01 -3.94
N ALA A 224 -14.10 -8.65 -3.81
CA ALA A 224 -14.94 -8.24 -4.93
C ALA A 224 -14.38 -7.01 -5.65
N TRP A 225 -13.90 -6.03 -4.89
CA TRP A 225 -13.30 -4.82 -5.42
C TRP A 225 -11.90 -5.04 -6.01
N GLY A 226 -11.25 -6.14 -5.71
CA GLY A 226 -9.88 -6.42 -6.18
C GLY A 226 -8.84 -5.50 -5.55
N VAL A 227 -8.93 -5.22 -4.25
CA VAL A 227 -8.02 -4.31 -3.53
C VAL A 227 -6.58 -4.81 -3.54
N LYS A 228 -5.63 -3.98 -4.03
CA LYS A 228 -4.19 -4.24 -4.05
C LYS A 228 -3.52 -3.52 -2.86
N SER A 229 -3.50 -4.18 -1.70
CA SER A 229 -3.05 -3.57 -0.45
C SER A 229 -1.56 -3.75 -0.18
N CYS A 230 -1.02 -2.94 0.74
CA CYS A 230 0.38 -3.00 1.14
C CYS A 230 0.76 -4.27 1.93
N ARG A 231 -0.17 -4.93 2.63
CA ARG A 231 0.13 -6.03 3.57
C ARG A 231 0.90 -7.19 2.92
N ILE A 232 0.44 -7.63 1.75
CA ILE A 232 1.11 -8.76 1.06
C ILE A 232 2.51 -8.38 0.58
N PHE A 233 2.69 -7.16 0.06
CA PHE A 233 4.00 -6.69 -0.39
C PHE A 233 4.98 -6.55 0.78
N LYS A 234 4.49 -6.05 1.94
CA LYS A 234 5.28 -6.02 3.19
C LYS A 234 5.70 -7.42 3.61
N ALA A 235 4.74 -8.36 3.70
CA ALA A 235 5.02 -9.72 4.13
C ALA A 235 6.09 -10.38 3.25
N ILE A 236 5.94 -10.30 1.92
CA ILE A 236 6.92 -10.85 0.98
C ILE A 236 8.27 -10.14 1.13
N SER A 237 8.31 -8.80 1.19
CA SER A 237 9.56 -8.05 1.32
C SER A 237 10.31 -8.34 2.63
N TYR A 238 9.61 -8.81 3.66
CA TYR A 238 10.18 -9.22 4.95
C TYR A 238 10.57 -10.71 5.02
N GLY A 239 10.52 -11.43 3.88
CA GLY A 239 10.96 -12.81 3.75
C GLY A 239 9.87 -13.84 4.00
N HIS A 240 8.60 -13.49 3.91
CA HIS A 240 7.49 -14.46 4.00
C HIS A 240 7.04 -14.97 2.64
N LEU A 241 6.48 -16.17 2.64
CA LEU A 241 5.70 -16.67 1.52
C LEU A 241 4.52 -15.75 1.26
N GLY A 242 4.39 -15.28 0.02
CA GLY A 242 3.25 -14.50 -0.42
C GLY A 242 2.00 -15.37 -0.46
N MET A 243 0.98 -14.98 0.29
CA MET A 243 -0.26 -15.75 0.38
C MET A 243 -1.46 -14.84 0.69
N THR A 244 -2.59 -15.13 0.04
CA THR A 244 -3.82 -14.36 0.18
C THR A 244 -5.07 -15.17 -0.12
N ASN A 245 -6.22 -14.77 0.45
CA ASN A 245 -7.53 -15.30 0.06
C ASN A 245 -8.22 -14.48 -1.05
N ALA A 246 -7.48 -13.59 -1.73
CA ALA A 246 -8.01 -12.73 -2.79
C ALA A 246 -7.38 -13.09 -4.15
N PRO A 247 -8.07 -13.84 -5.03
CA PRO A 247 -7.51 -14.32 -6.30
C PRO A 247 -7.03 -13.20 -7.23
N LYS A 248 -7.75 -12.07 -7.29
CA LYS A 248 -7.37 -10.92 -8.11
C LYS A 248 -6.05 -10.28 -7.65
N LEU A 249 -5.79 -10.26 -6.34
CA LEU A 249 -4.54 -9.78 -5.79
C LEU A 249 -3.38 -10.76 -6.07
N ALA A 250 -3.62 -12.06 -5.91
CA ALA A 250 -2.62 -13.07 -6.24
C ALA A 250 -2.17 -12.94 -7.71
N LYS A 251 -3.13 -12.95 -8.64
CA LYS A 251 -2.86 -12.78 -10.09
C LYS A 251 -2.14 -11.47 -10.44
N PHE A 252 -2.41 -10.40 -9.70
CA PHE A 252 -1.75 -9.11 -9.92
C PHE A 252 -0.26 -9.13 -9.59
N ILE A 253 0.16 -9.96 -8.63
CA ILE A 253 1.56 -10.04 -8.19
C ILE A 253 2.31 -11.06 -9.03
N ASP A 254 1.90 -12.32 -8.96
CA ASP A 254 2.53 -13.44 -9.67
C ASP A 254 1.73 -14.73 -9.45
N ASP A 255 1.78 -15.64 -10.42
CA ASP A 255 1.09 -16.94 -10.35
C ASP A 255 1.64 -17.88 -9.26
N THR A 256 2.81 -17.57 -8.69
CA THR A 256 3.41 -18.35 -7.59
C THR A 256 2.83 -17.99 -6.20
N ILE A 257 2.04 -16.92 -6.12
CA ILE A 257 1.37 -16.53 -4.86
C ILE A 257 0.40 -17.63 -4.42
N VAL A 258 0.54 -18.07 -3.18
CA VAL A 258 -0.38 -19.07 -2.62
C VAL A 258 -1.75 -18.43 -2.42
N CYS A 259 -2.76 -18.97 -3.12
CA CYS A 259 -4.11 -18.45 -3.07
C CYS A 259 -5.13 -19.56 -2.79
N ASP A 260 -6.07 -19.24 -1.90
CA ASP A 260 -7.28 -20.00 -1.67
C ASP A 260 -8.33 -19.11 -1.00
N GLU A 261 -9.52 -19.02 -1.53
CA GLU A 261 -10.59 -18.23 -0.92
C GLU A 261 -11.09 -18.83 0.41
N ASN A 262 -10.96 -20.15 0.57
CA ASN A 262 -11.22 -20.83 1.83
C ASN A 262 -10.02 -20.67 2.76
N ILE A 263 -10.23 -20.12 3.95
CA ILE A 263 -9.15 -19.82 4.91
C ILE A 263 -8.41 -21.06 5.39
N LYS A 264 -9.13 -22.17 5.62
CA LYS A 264 -8.49 -23.46 5.98
C LYS A 264 -7.63 -23.99 4.83
N GLY A 265 -8.14 -23.90 3.60
CA GLY A 265 -7.39 -24.27 2.39
C GLY A 265 -6.14 -23.44 2.23
N LEU A 266 -6.25 -22.11 2.40
CA LEU A 266 -5.12 -21.17 2.39
C LEU A 266 -4.09 -21.53 3.45
N PHE A 267 -4.54 -21.81 4.68
CA PHE A 267 -3.66 -22.21 5.79
C PHE A 267 -2.87 -23.49 5.44
N LEU A 268 -3.56 -24.54 4.99
CA LEU A 268 -2.91 -25.81 4.66
C LEU A 268 -1.90 -25.68 3.51
N LYS A 269 -2.27 -24.99 2.43
CA LYS A 269 -1.37 -24.73 1.29
C LYS A 269 -0.16 -23.89 1.71
N GLY A 270 -0.38 -22.86 2.53
CA GLY A 270 0.68 -22.02 3.06
C GLY A 270 1.61 -22.77 3.98
N PHE A 271 1.06 -23.55 4.91
CA PHE A 271 1.82 -24.33 5.87
C PHE A 271 2.71 -25.40 5.22
N GLN A 272 2.29 -25.95 4.07
CA GLN A 272 3.12 -26.89 3.28
C GLN A 272 4.29 -26.21 2.56
N LYS A 273 4.26 -24.90 2.36
CA LYS A 273 5.23 -24.17 1.52
C LYS A 273 5.96 -23.04 2.26
N HIS A 274 5.63 -22.78 3.53
CA HIS A 274 6.11 -21.59 4.27
C HIS A 274 7.63 -21.54 4.49
N ASP A 275 8.30 -22.67 4.35
CA ASP A 275 9.76 -22.83 4.46
C ASP A 275 10.46 -23.09 3.11
N ASN A 276 9.72 -23.01 2.00
CA ASN A 276 10.30 -23.12 0.66
C ASN A 276 11.09 -21.86 0.31
N VAL A 277 12.36 -21.86 0.61
CA VAL A 277 13.28 -20.72 0.46
C VAL A 277 13.34 -20.23 -0.99
N GLU A 278 13.43 -21.11 -1.97
CA GLU A 278 13.52 -20.74 -3.39
C GLU A 278 12.26 -20.00 -3.87
N LEU A 279 11.09 -20.50 -3.48
CA LEU A 279 9.80 -19.87 -3.80
C LEU A 279 9.69 -18.48 -3.15
N ILE A 280 10.07 -18.37 -1.86
CA ILE A 280 10.03 -17.09 -1.15
C ILE A 280 10.98 -16.09 -1.77
N GLN A 281 12.23 -16.48 -2.08
CA GLN A 281 13.20 -15.60 -2.74
C GLN A 281 12.74 -15.15 -4.13
N HIS A 282 12.10 -16.03 -4.89
CA HIS A 282 11.50 -15.68 -6.17
C HIS A 282 10.44 -14.58 -5.99
N GLN A 283 9.51 -14.75 -5.06
CA GLN A 283 8.47 -13.75 -4.77
C GLN A 283 9.06 -12.45 -4.23
N MET A 284 10.09 -12.51 -3.38
CA MET A 284 10.83 -11.33 -2.90
C MET A 284 11.47 -10.54 -4.04
N ASN A 285 12.06 -11.22 -5.03
CA ASN A 285 12.62 -10.57 -6.21
C ASN A 285 11.55 -9.84 -7.03
N ILE A 286 10.38 -10.46 -7.24
CA ILE A 286 9.25 -9.80 -7.92
C ILE A 286 8.85 -8.52 -7.18
N VAL A 287 8.70 -8.57 -5.85
CA VAL A 287 8.36 -7.38 -5.06
C VAL A 287 9.47 -6.34 -5.13
N LYS A 288 10.72 -6.75 -5.01
CA LYS A 288 11.90 -5.88 -5.10
C LYS A 288 11.97 -5.11 -6.43
N GLU A 289 11.68 -5.78 -7.53
CA GLU A 289 11.77 -5.21 -8.88
C GLU A 289 10.53 -4.38 -9.27
N LYS A 290 9.34 -4.82 -8.89
CA LYS A 290 8.08 -4.31 -9.44
C LYS A 290 7.14 -3.66 -8.42
N HIS A 291 7.27 -3.95 -7.13
CA HIS A 291 6.26 -3.59 -6.15
C HIS A 291 6.82 -2.87 -4.91
N THR A 292 7.76 -1.96 -5.14
CA THR A 292 8.20 -0.97 -4.14
C THR A 292 7.60 0.41 -4.43
N PHE A 293 7.63 1.32 -3.46
CA PHE A 293 7.21 2.70 -3.69
C PHE A 293 8.12 3.47 -4.66
N ILE A 294 9.32 2.96 -4.97
CA ILE A 294 10.15 3.47 -6.07
C ILE A 294 9.41 3.37 -7.41
N ASN A 295 8.82 2.21 -7.71
CA ASN A 295 8.04 2.02 -8.94
C ASN A 295 6.84 2.99 -8.99
N ARG A 296 6.13 3.15 -7.87
CA ARG A 296 4.98 4.08 -7.77
C ARG A 296 5.39 5.52 -8.01
N SER A 297 6.49 5.96 -7.37
CA SER A 297 7.07 7.30 -7.56
C SER A 297 7.52 7.55 -8.99
N LYS A 298 8.18 6.58 -9.62
CA LYS A 298 8.57 6.67 -11.04
C LYS A 298 7.36 6.82 -11.96
N GLY A 299 6.27 6.08 -11.71
CA GLY A 299 5.03 6.21 -12.47
C GLY A 299 4.43 7.62 -12.38
N ILE A 300 4.37 8.20 -11.19
CA ILE A 300 3.91 9.58 -10.96
C ILE A 300 4.82 10.57 -11.71
N LEU A 301 6.14 10.42 -11.59
CA LEU A 301 7.12 11.33 -12.20
C LEU A 301 7.07 11.36 -13.74
N LYS A 302 6.56 10.32 -14.39
CA LYS A 302 6.33 10.32 -15.86
C LYS A 302 5.26 11.31 -16.31
N LEU A 303 4.42 11.81 -15.38
CA LEU A 303 3.34 12.75 -15.67
C LEU A 303 3.67 14.20 -15.29
N VAL A 304 4.80 14.49 -14.66
CA VAL A 304 5.15 15.81 -14.09
C VAL A 304 5.98 16.73 -15.01
#